data_3232bacae26d80aad59950333c4d28a1
#
_entry.id   3232bacae26d80aad59950333c4d28a1
#
_cell.length_a   1.000
_cell.length_b   1.000
_cell.length_c   1.000
_cell.angle_alpha   90.00
_cell.angle_beta   90.00
_cell.angle_gamma   90.00
#
_symmetry.space_group_name_H-M   'P 1'
#
loop_
_entity.id
_entity.type
_entity.pdbx_description
1 polymer ?
#
loop_
_entity_poly.entity_id
_entity_poly.type
_entity_poly.pdbx_seq_one_letter_code
_entity_poly.pdbx_strand_id
1 'polypeptide(L)'
;LEDSVAEPRLLRRYLDNAATSWPKPEPVLAAWERAAREIGAAAGRAAYRAAAEADSIRSAARLRVAKLLGGVDPARVAFPGGATLALNIAIHGLVRPGDHVIATAADHNATLRPLHWLATRGVIETTIIPCDAIGRVDPAAVAAAWRPATRLVVASHVSNVTGAMQDAAALATIAHDRGGLLLLDASQSLGLVPDVAASTSADIVAAPAHKWLMGTSGTGILWARAGVEPEPIIQGGTGTASDTLDMPAAFIDRLEAGTPDVPALAALAAAIDWLAGLPADRGPAFCRGLATDCAARLRDLRRVRVIAAPDAAGIVSFTVEGYDPAEIAMLLEQMAGVQARSGFHCAARVHEHLGTASGGTVRLSFGPFNTGDDVAATVAAIAMLVSK
;
A
#
# COMPACT_ATOMS: atom_id res chain seq x y z
N LEU A 1 19.91 -11.75 -46.05
CA LEU A 1 20.23 -11.30 -44.68
C LEU A 1 19.87 -9.82 -44.65
N GLU A 2 18.60 -9.54 -44.32
CA GLU A 2 18.09 -8.19 -44.12
C GLU A 2 18.57 -7.72 -42.74
N ASP A 3 19.39 -6.67 -42.72
CA ASP A 3 19.70 -5.88 -41.54
C ASP A 3 18.41 -5.23 -41.05
N SER A 4 17.72 -5.87 -40.12
CA SER A 4 16.64 -5.23 -39.39
C SER A 4 17.27 -4.11 -38.55
N VAL A 5 17.15 -2.87 -39.03
CA VAL A 5 17.44 -1.68 -38.23
C VAL A 5 16.54 -1.77 -37.00
N ALA A 6 17.13 -2.15 -35.86
CA ALA A 6 16.41 -2.19 -34.61
C ALA A 6 15.92 -0.76 -34.34
N GLU A 7 14.59 -0.58 -34.29
CA GLU A 7 14.02 0.71 -33.88
C GLU A 7 14.67 1.14 -32.55
N PRO A 8 15.04 2.42 -32.38
CA PRO A 8 15.65 2.90 -31.16
C PRO A 8 14.67 2.63 -30.00
N ARG A 9 15.02 1.69 -29.12
CA ARG A 9 14.23 1.36 -27.93
C ARG A 9 14.11 2.62 -27.10
N LEU A 10 12.90 3.18 -26.96
CA LEU A 10 12.64 4.29 -26.06
C LEU A 10 13.13 3.94 -24.65
N LEU A 11 13.75 4.90 -23.98
CA LEU A 11 14.19 4.75 -22.60
C LEU A 11 12.97 4.47 -21.73
N ARG A 12 12.96 3.33 -21.02
CA ARG A 12 11.89 2.97 -20.10
C ARG A 12 11.86 3.91 -18.90
N ARG A 13 10.78 4.67 -18.77
CA ARG A 13 10.49 5.55 -17.63
C ARG A 13 9.33 4.98 -16.82
N TYR A 14 9.66 4.28 -15.76
CA TYR A 14 8.64 3.61 -14.93
C TYR A 14 8.07 4.58 -13.89
N LEU A 15 6.82 4.97 -14.06
CA LEU A 15 6.09 5.90 -13.20
C LEU A 15 4.82 5.27 -12.58
N ASP A 16 4.84 3.95 -12.28
CA ASP A 16 3.74 3.24 -11.62
C ASP A 16 4.17 2.59 -10.29
N ASN A 17 5.02 3.28 -9.50
CA ASN A 17 5.52 2.77 -8.22
C ASN A 17 4.41 2.54 -7.18
N ALA A 18 3.29 3.26 -7.25
CA ALA A 18 2.13 3.06 -6.38
C ALA A 18 1.38 1.74 -6.65
N ALA A 19 1.57 1.11 -7.81
CA ALA A 19 1.09 -0.26 -8.05
C ALA A 19 2.07 -1.29 -7.53
N THR A 20 3.35 -1.18 -7.92
CA THR A 20 4.50 -1.94 -7.40
C THR A 20 5.76 -1.16 -7.72
N SER A 21 6.75 -1.14 -6.85
CA SER A 21 8.01 -0.45 -7.14
C SER A 21 8.86 -1.18 -8.17
N TRP A 22 9.49 -0.42 -9.06
CA TRP A 22 10.48 -0.91 -10.03
C TRP A 22 11.47 0.20 -10.42
N PRO A 23 12.78 -0.14 -10.64
CA PRO A 23 13.38 -1.45 -10.40
C PRO A 23 13.46 -1.80 -8.93
N LYS A 24 13.69 -3.08 -8.61
CA LYS A 24 14.05 -3.48 -7.25
C LYS A 24 15.53 -3.19 -7.02
N PRO A 25 15.93 -2.69 -5.83
CA PRO A 25 17.34 -2.51 -5.50
C PRO A 25 18.12 -3.82 -5.56
N GLU A 26 19.36 -3.76 -6.04
CA GLU A 26 20.21 -4.95 -6.16
C GLU A 26 20.36 -5.74 -4.86
N PRO A 27 20.56 -5.12 -3.66
CA PRO A 27 20.61 -5.87 -2.41
C PRO A 27 19.34 -6.67 -2.10
N VAL A 28 18.18 -6.22 -2.57
CA VAL A 28 16.88 -6.89 -2.40
C VAL A 28 16.83 -8.17 -3.22
N LEU A 29 17.24 -8.09 -4.48
CA LEU A 29 17.29 -9.24 -5.39
C LEU A 29 18.34 -10.26 -4.93
N ALA A 30 19.52 -9.81 -4.55
CA ALA A 30 20.60 -10.65 -4.02
C ALA A 30 20.20 -11.38 -2.74
N ALA A 31 19.50 -10.71 -1.81
CA ALA A 31 19.03 -11.34 -0.58
C ALA A 31 17.95 -12.40 -0.87
N TRP A 32 17.02 -12.12 -1.80
CA TRP A 32 16.02 -13.06 -2.23
C TRP A 32 16.66 -14.31 -2.87
N GLU A 33 17.55 -14.10 -3.84
CA GLU A 33 18.22 -15.18 -4.59
C GLU A 33 19.06 -16.06 -3.65
N ARG A 34 19.83 -15.44 -2.76
CA ARG A 34 20.64 -16.18 -1.75
C ARG A 34 19.73 -17.07 -0.88
N ALA A 35 18.65 -16.53 -0.34
CA ALA A 35 17.74 -17.29 0.49
C ALA A 35 17.09 -18.45 -0.27
N ALA A 36 16.71 -18.24 -1.54
CA ALA A 36 16.10 -19.26 -2.37
C ALA A 36 17.08 -20.38 -2.78
N ARG A 37 18.36 -20.05 -3.04
CA ARG A 37 19.36 -21.02 -3.52
C ARG A 37 20.10 -21.74 -2.41
N GLU A 38 20.40 -21.06 -1.30
CA GLU A 38 21.35 -21.57 -0.31
C GLU A 38 20.69 -22.08 0.97
N ILE A 39 19.50 -21.56 1.33
CA ILE A 39 18.85 -21.91 2.60
C ILE A 39 17.87 -23.07 2.40
N GLY A 40 16.87 -22.92 1.55
CA GLY A 40 15.95 -23.96 1.11
C GLY A 40 15.23 -24.71 2.26
N ALA A 41 15.01 -24.08 3.41
CA ALA A 41 14.46 -24.68 4.61
C ALA A 41 13.23 -23.93 5.14
N ALA A 42 12.30 -24.66 5.76
CA ALA A 42 11.14 -24.07 6.42
C ALA A 42 11.53 -23.49 7.79
N ALA A 43 11.25 -22.21 8.00
CA ALA A 43 11.50 -21.55 9.28
C ALA A 43 10.64 -22.13 10.42
N GLY A 44 11.23 -22.29 11.60
CA GLY A 44 10.54 -22.68 12.83
C GLY A 44 10.00 -24.11 12.88
N ARG A 45 10.38 -25.00 11.93
CA ARG A 45 9.83 -26.36 11.83
C ARG A 45 10.83 -27.50 12.08
N ALA A 46 12.11 -27.18 12.26
CA ALA A 46 13.16 -28.17 12.47
C ALA A 46 14.36 -27.58 13.20
N ALA A 47 15.22 -28.44 13.77
CA ALA A 47 16.37 -28.03 14.57
C ALA A 47 17.70 -28.00 13.79
N TYR A 48 17.72 -28.36 12.49
CA TYR A 48 18.96 -28.30 11.70
C TYR A 48 19.32 -26.86 11.30
N ARG A 49 20.61 -26.65 11.00
CA ARG A 49 21.20 -25.31 10.80
C ARG A 49 20.45 -24.44 9.79
N ALA A 50 20.04 -24.99 8.64
CA ALA A 50 19.36 -24.20 7.62
C ALA A 50 17.94 -23.75 8.08
N ALA A 51 17.23 -24.56 8.88
CA ALA A 51 15.95 -24.15 9.46
C ALA A 51 16.11 -23.04 10.51
N ALA A 52 17.19 -23.09 11.32
CA ALA A 52 17.51 -22.03 12.27
C ALA A 52 17.90 -20.71 11.54
N GLU A 53 18.61 -20.81 10.41
CA GLU A 53 18.92 -19.65 9.57
C GLU A 53 17.66 -19.06 8.94
N ALA A 54 16.77 -19.88 8.43
CA ALA A 54 15.46 -19.45 7.91
C ALA A 54 14.61 -18.73 8.98
N ASP A 55 14.63 -19.23 10.21
CA ASP A 55 13.93 -18.59 11.34
C ASP A 55 14.58 -17.26 11.75
N SER A 56 15.90 -17.19 11.71
CA SER A 56 16.65 -15.94 11.93
C SER A 56 16.29 -14.87 10.91
N ILE A 57 16.14 -15.22 9.62
CA ILE A 57 15.70 -14.30 8.56
C ILE A 57 14.28 -13.78 8.84
N ARG A 58 13.35 -14.67 9.18
CA ARG A 58 11.98 -14.31 9.53
C ARG A 58 11.95 -13.33 10.71
N SER A 59 12.70 -13.64 11.75
CA SER A 59 12.80 -12.81 12.95
C SER A 59 13.44 -11.44 12.65
N ALA A 60 14.50 -11.41 11.84
CA ALA A 60 15.17 -10.18 11.43
C ALA A 60 14.26 -9.26 10.59
N ALA A 61 13.47 -9.82 9.67
CA ALA A 61 12.47 -9.06 8.91
C ALA A 61 11.42 -8.44 9.85
N ARG A 62 10.95 -9.21 10.84
CA ARG A 62 9.95 -8.79 11.81
C ARG A 62 10.44 -7.64 12.69
N LEU A 63 11.68 -7.73 13.19
CA LEU A 63 12.32 -6.65 13.96
C LEU A 63 12.44 -5.35 13.16
N ARG A 64 12.81 -5.43 11.87
CA ARG A 64 12.92 -4.25 11.00
C ARG A 64 11.56 -3.60 10.73
N VAL A 65 10.55 -4.40 10.46
CA VAL A 65 9.17 -3.89 10.28
C VAL A 65 8.67 -3.25 11.57
N ALA A 66 8.87 -3.88 12.73
CA ALA A 66 8.48 -3.34 14.02
C ALA A 66 9.15 -1.97 14.30
N LYS A 67 10.45 -1.86 13.98
CA LYS A 67 11.18 -0.58 14.08
C LYS A 67 10.61 0.48 13.12
N LEU A 68 10.32 0.10 11.87
CA LEU A 68 9.75 0.99 10.85
C LEU A 68 8.36 1.51 11.22
N LEU A 69 7.59 0.73 11.96
CA LEU A 69 6.25 1.11 12.47
C LEU A 69 6.30 2.06 13.67
N GLY A 70 7.49 2.38 14.20
CA GLY A 70 7.68 3.26 15.36
C GLY A 70 8.11 2.54 16.63
N GLY A 71 8.82 1.41 16.52
CA GLY A 71 9.35 0.65 17.66
C GLY A 71 8.29 -0.20 18.36
N VAL A 72 7.33 -0.71 17.61
CA VAL A 72 6.27 -1.59 18.14
C VAL A 72 6.82 -2.97 18.53
N ASP A 73 6.04 -3.75 19.29
CA ASP A 73 6.40 -5.13 19.64
C ASP A 73 6.47 -6.02 18.39
N PRO A 74 7.63 -6.62 18.06
CA PRO A 74 7.78 -7.53 16.95
C PRO A 74 6.86 -8.76 17.02
N ALA A 75 6.51 -9.23 18.23
CA ALA A 75 5.59 -10.34 18.42
C ALA A 75 4.16 -10.04 17.93
N ARG A 76 3.89 -8.80 17.60
CA ARG A 76 2.60 -8.31 17.08
C ARG A 76 2.62 -8.01 15.58
N VAL A 77 3.67 -8.38 14.86
CA VAL A 77 3.81 -8.22 13.41
C VAL A 77 3.68 -9.57 12.72
N ALA A 78 2.70 -9.76 11.88
CA ALA A 78 2.50 -10.96 11.05
C ALA A 78 2.74 -10.66 9.56
N PHE A 79 3.10 -11.70 8.80
CA PHE A 79 3.40 -11.63 7.35
C PHE A 79 2.40 -12.44 6.52
N PRO A 80 1.17 -11.94 6.29
CA PRO A 80 0.24 -12.56 5.36
C PRO A 80 0.69 -12.42 3.90
N GLY A 81 0.05 -13.15 2.97
CA GLY A 81 0.36 -13.15 1.54
C GLY A 81 0.00 -11.86 0.77
N GLY A 82 0.21 -10.69 1.36
CA GLY A 82 -0.02 -9.37 0.77
C GLY A 82 -1.00 -8.52 1.57
N ALA A 83 -1.08 -7.20 1.25
CA ALA A 83 -1.94 -6.26 1.97
C ALA A 83 -3.43 -6.62 1.88
N THR A 84 -3.89 -7.15 0.75
CA THR A 84 -5.30 -7.57 0.61
C THR A 84 -5.65 -8.65 1.61
N LEU A 85 -4.78 -9.65 1.82
CA LEU A 85 -5.00 -10.67 2.84
C LEU A 85 -4.89 -10.09 4.25
N ALA A 86 -3.92 -9.19 4.51
CA ALA A 86 -3.78 -8.49 5.79
C ALA A 86 -5.07 -7.74 6.18
N LEU A 87 -5.64 -6.96 5.25
CA LEU A 87 -6.90 -6.23 5.45
C LEU A 87 -8.09 -7.18 5.67
N ASN A 88 -8.16 -8.29 4.92
CA ASN A 88 -9.21 -9.30 5.13
C ASN A 88 -9.10 -9.96 6.50
N ILE A 89 -7.89 -10.33 6.94
CA ILE A 89 -7.67 -10.87 8.30
C ILE A 89 -8.14 -9.87 9.35
N ALA A 90 -7.75 -8.60 9.23
CA ALA A 90 -8.14 -7.57 10.19
C ALA A 90 -9.67 -7.34 10.20
N ILE A 91 -10.28 -7.17 9.03
CA ILE A 91 -11.72 -6.89 8.92
C ILE A 91 -12.54 -8.09 9.42
N HIS A 92 -12.38 -9.26 8.81
CA HIS A 92 -13.16 -10.45 9.16
C HIS A 92 -12.85 -10.97 10.57
N GLY A 93 -11.60 -10.83 11.02
CA GLY A 93 -11.18 -11.30 12.33
C GLY A 93 -11.62 -10.42 13.51
N LEU A 94 -11.99 -9.16 13.26
CA LEU A 94 -12.36 -8.21 14.33
C LEU A 94 -13.86 -7.96 14.44
N VAL A 95 -14.59 -7.98 13.30
CA VAL A 95 -16.03 -7.66 13.32
C VAL A 95 -16.86 -8.85 13.78
N ARG A 96 -18.03 -8.55 14.38
CA ARG A 96 -19.02 -9.51 14.85
C ARG A 96 -20.36 -9.20 14.20
N PRO A 97 -21.29 -10.18 14.14
CA PRO A 97 -22.64 -9.92 13.69
C PRO A 97 -23.32 -8.78 14.48
N GLY A 98 -23.86 -7.81 13.74
CA GLY A 98 -24.50 -6.62 14.31
C GLY A 98 -23.56 -5.42 14.51
N ASP A 99 -22.25 -5.57 14.29
CA ASP A 99 -21.32 -4.44 14.34
C ASP A 99 -21.57 -3.44 13.19
N HIS A 100 -21.25 -2.17 13.47
CA HIS A 100 -21.18 -1.13 12.46
C HIS A 100 -19.73 -0.77 12.19
N VAL A 101 -19.36 -0.60 10.90
CA VAL A 101 -18.03 -0.22 10.45
C VAL A 101 -18.11 1.06 9.64
N ILE A 102 -17.25 2.03 9.97
CA ILE A 102 -17.07 3.25 9.20
C ILE A 102 -15.86 3.05 8.27
N ALA A 103 -16.06 3.29 6.98
CA ALA A 103 -15.00 3.34 5.98
C ALA A 103 -15.11 4.64 5.17
N THR A 104 -14.17 4.88 4.25
CA THR A 104 -14.12 6.15 3.51
C THR A 104 -14.26 5.93 2.01
N ALA A 105 -14.73 6.95 1.29
CA ALA A 105 -14.77 6.93 -0.17
C ALA A 105 -13.36 6.90 -0.80
N ALA A 106 -12.32 7.29 -0.04
CA ALA A 106 -10.94 7.25 -0.47
C ALA A 106 -10.30 5.86 -0.35
N ASP A 107 -11.00 4.87 0.23
CA ASP A 107 -10.47 3.55 0.48
C ASP A 107 -10.36 2.70 -0.79
N HIS A 108 -9.33 1.86 -0.77
CA HIS A 108 -9.07 0.89 -1.83
C HIS A 108 -10.09 -0.28 -1.79
N ASN A 109 -10.31 -0.94 -2.92
CA ASN A 109 -11.18 -2.10 -3.02
C ASN A 109 -10.79 -3.27 -2.09
N ALA A 110 -9.53 -3.35 -1.66
CA ALA A 110 -9.09 -4.35 -0.68
C ALA A 110 -9.74 -4.16 0.70
N THR A 111 -10.20 -2.94 1.01
CA THR A 111 -11.01 -2.59 2.18
C THR A 111 -12.50 -2.64 1.87
N LEU A 112 -12.93 -1.96 0.79
CA LEU A 112 -14.36 -1.79 0.52
C LEU A 112 -15.07 -3.09 0.12
N ARG A 113 -14.40 -3.98 -0.60
CA ARG A 113 -15.02 -5.24 -1.04
C ARG A 113 -15.33 -6.21 0.10
N PRO A 114 -14.43 -6.50 1.07
CA PRO A 114 -14.79 -7.35 2.21
C PRO A 114 -15.88 -6.71 3.08
N LEU A 115 -15.87 -5.40 3.28
CA LEU A 115 -16.95 -4.70 4.00
C LEU A 115 -18.29 -4.82 3.28
N HIS A 116 -18.30 -4.59 1.97
CA HIS A 116 -19.52 -4.76 1.14
C HIS A 116 -20.01 -6.22 1.18
N TRP A 117 -19.11 -7.19 1.10
CA TRP A 117 -19.45 -8.61 1.17
C TRP A 117 -20.12 -8.98 2.50
N LEU A 118 -19.61 -8.48 3.63
CA LEU A 118 -20.22 -8.68 4.94
C LEU A 118 -21.56 -7.96 5.09
N ALA A 119 -21.65 -6.72 4.62
CA ALA A 119 -22.88 -5.92 4.72
C ALA A 119 -24.03 -6.50 3.88
N THR A 120 -23.77 -6.95 2.65
CA THR A 120 -24.79 -7.56 1.78
C THR A 120 -25.30 -8.90 2.31
N ARG A 121 -24.60 -9.52 3.25
CA ARG A 121 -25.01 -10.75 3.95
C ARG A 121 -25.66 -10.48 5.30
N GLY A 122 -25.83 -9.21 5.65
CA GLY A 122 -26.45 -8.81 6.93
C GLY A 122 -25.57 -9.13 8.15
N VAL A 123 -24.26 -9.34 7.97
CA VAL A 123 -23.35 -9.60 9.09
C VAL A 123 -23.03 -8.30 9.83
N ILE A 124 -22.74 -7.23 9.09
CA ILE A 124 -22.42 -5.90 9.62
C ILE A 124 -23.25 -4.82 8.93
N GLU A 125 -23.28 -3.63 9.52
CA GLU A 125 -23.66 -2.40 8.83
C GLU A 125 -22.42 -1.60 8.46
N THR A 126 -22.47 -0.81 7.37
CA THR A 126 -21.36 0.03 6.95
C THR A 126 -21.83 1.44 6.62
N THR A 127 -21.03 2.44 7.01
CA THR A 127 -21.16 3.82 6.53
C THR A 127 -19.88 4.20 5.78
N ILE A 128 -20.05 4.70 4.55
CA ILE A 128 -18.94 5.22 3.74
C ILE A 128 -18.93 6.73 3.85
N ILE A 129 -17.88 7.29 4.46
CA ILE A 129 -17.72 8.74 4.61
C ILE A 129 -17.24 9.33 3.29
N PRO A 130 -17.89 10.38 2.77
CA PRO A 130 -17.43 11.09 1.57
C PRO A 130 -16.06 11.74 1.80
N CYS A 131 -15.38 12.06 0.70
CA CYS A 131 -14.16 12.83 0.72
C CYS A 131 -14.33 14.13 -0.10
N ASP A 132 -13.41 15.08 0.06
CA ASP A 132 -13.36 16.30 -0.72
C ASP A 132 -12.82 16.08 -2.15
N ALA A 133 -12.68 17.17 -2.92
CA ALA A 133 -12.22 17.16 -4.32
C ALA A 133 -10.74 16.76 -4.50
N ILE A 134 -9.99 16.55 -3.42
CA ILE A 134 -8.61 16.04 -3.42
C ILE A 134 -8.49 14.69 -2.70
N GLY A 135 -9.61 14.11 -2.27
CA GLY A 135 -9.64 12.78 -1.65
C GLY A 135 -9.39 12.78 -0.14
N ARG A 136 -9.50 13.91 0.56
CA ARG A 136 -9.43 13.97 2.02
C ARG A 136 -10.78 13.77 2.67
N VAL A 137 -10.77 13.09 3.80
CA VAL A 137 -11.94 12.83 4.63
C VAL A 137 -11.94 13.82 5.80
N ASP A 138 -13.11 14.39 6.07
CA ASP A 138 -13.32 15.22 7.25
C ASP A 138 -13.49 14.32 8.49
N PRO A 139 -12.60 14.38 9.50
CA PRO A 139 -12.76 13.64 10.75
C PRO A 139 -14.08 13.95 11.47
N ALA A 140 -14.63 15.17 11.35
CA ALA A 140 -15.91 15.52 11.93
C ALA A 140 -17.06 14.71 11.32
N ALA A 141 -17.01 14.37 10.04
CA ALA A 141 -17.99 13.50 9.39
C ALA A 141 -17.93 12.06 9.91
N VAL A 142 -16.71 11.56 10.24
CA VAL A 142 -16.53 10.25 10.90
C VAL A 142 -17.15 10.28 12.30
N ALA A 143 -16.91 11.34 13.06
CA ALA A 143 -17.50 11.50 14.40
C ALA A 143 -19.02 11.57 14.37
N ALA A 144 -19.60 12.24 13.37
CA ALA A 144 -21.06 12.36 13.17
C ALA A 144 -21.73 11.05 12.73
N ALA A 145 -20.99 10.19 12.01
CA ALA A 145 -21.49 8.89 11.56
C ALA A 145 -21.41 7.78 12.64
N TRP A 146 -20.84 8.08 13.82
CA TRP A 146 -20.67 7.12 14.89
C TRP A 146 -22.02 6.65 15.47
N ARG A 147 -22.15 5.35 15.72
CA ARG A 147 -23.33 4.70 16.30
C ARG A 147 -22.91 3.85 17.50
N PRO A 148 -23.82 3.49 18.41
CA PRO A 148 -23.52 2.60 19.53
C PRO A 148 -22.91 1.25 19.12
N ALA A 149 -23.28 0.73 17.93
CA ALA A 149 -22.75 -0.50 17.36
C ALA A 149 -21.44 -0.31 16.58
N THR A 150 -20.90 0.92 16.47
CA THR A 150 -19.66 1.16 15.73
C THR A 150 -18.48 0.53 16.45
N ARG A 151 -17.82 -0.40 15.76
CA ARG A 151 -16.70 -1.18 16.29
C ARG A 151 -15.37 -0.74 15.69
N LEU A 152 -15.38 -0.38 14.40
CA LEU A 152 -14.17 -0.21 13.62
C LEU A 152 -14.31 0.99 12.68
N VAL A 153 -13.27 1.82 12.64
CA VAL A 153 -13.00 2.77 11.56
C VAL A 153 -11.92 2.17 10.69
N VAL A 154 -12.12 2.12 9.38
CA VAL A 154 -11.11 1.69 8.41
C VAL A 154 -10.80 2.87 7.51
N ALA A 155 -9.52 3.17 7.28
CA ALA A 155 -9.10 4.25 6.41
C ALA A 155 -7.78 3.93 5.70
N SER A 156 -7.69 4.27 4.42
CA SER A 156 -6.40 4.36 3.74
C SER A 156 -5.64 5.58 4.26
N HIS A 157 -4.41 5.38 4.77
CA HIS A 157 -3.59 6.49 5.28
C HIS A 157 -3.26 7.51 4.19
N VAL A 158 -2.93 7.03 3.00
CA VAL A 158 -2.67 7.84 1.82
C VAL A 158 -3.50 7.32 0.65
N SER A 159 -4.22 8.22 -0.01
CA SER A 159 -5.00 7.88 -1.20
C SER A 159 -4.09 7.40 -2.33
N ASN A 160 -4.37 6.22 -2.84
CA ASN A 160 -3.65 5.65 -3.99
C ASN A 160 -4.01 6.32 -5.34
N VAL A 161 -4.95 7.25 -5.33
CA VAL A 161 -5.37 8.04 -6.49
C VAL A 161 -4.76 9.44 -6.47
N THR A 162 -4.94 10.17 -5.38
CA THR A 162 -4.55 11.60 -5.31
C THR A 162 -3.25 11.84 -4.53
N GLY A 163 -2.78 10.84 -3.77
CA GLY A 163 -1.68 11.01 -2.83
C GLY A 163 -2.07 11.76 -1.54
N ALA A 164 -3.33 12.15 -1.37
CA ALA A 164 -3.79 12.84 -0.17
C ALA A 164 -3.59 11.99 1.08
N MET A 165 -2.97 12.58 2.10
CA MET A 165 -2.81 11.97 3.41
C MET A 165 -4.02 12.28 4.29
N GLN A 166 -4.59 11.26 4.92
CA GLN A 166 -5.68 11.40 5.88
C GLN A 166 -5.13 11.78 7.26
N ASP A 167 -5.92 12.50 8.04
CA ASP A 167 -5.61 12.77 9.45
C ASP A 167 -5.94 11.53 10.30
N ALA A 168 -5.08 10.51 10.17
CA ALA A 168 -5.26 9.25 10.85
C ALA A 168 -5.22 9.38 12.38
N ALA A 169 -4.47 10.34 12.92
CA ALA A 169 -4.42 10.60 14.36
C ALA A 169 -5.76 11.12 14.89
N ALA A 170 -6.42 12.03 14.17
CA ALA A 170 -7.77 12.48 14.51
C ALA A 170 -8.79 11.33 14.40
N LEU A 171 -8.67 10.47 13.36
CA LEU A 171 -9.54 9.30 13.22
C LEU A 171 -9.35 8.30 14.37
N ALA A 172 -8.10 8.05 14.80
CA ALA A 172 -7.79 7.21 15.96
C ALA A 172 -8.40 7.77 17.25
N THR A 173 -8.22 9.07 17.49
CA THR A 173 -8.79 9.76 18.66
C THR A 173 -10.31 9.59 18.69
N ILE A 174 -11.00 9.83 17.56
CA ILE A 174 -12.46 9.68 17.46
C ILE A 174 -12.90 8.24 17.76
N ALA A 175 -12.16 7.25 17.26
CA ALA A 175 -12.45 5.84 17.52
C ALA A 175 -12.24 5.48 19.00
N HIS A 176 -11.11 5.88 19.58
CA HIS A 176 -10.74 5.55 20.95
C HIS A 176 -11.67 6.19 21.98
N ASP A 177 -12.03 7.47 21.81
CA ASP A 177 -12.96 8.18 22.70
C ASP A 177 -14.33 7.52 22.79
N ARG A 178 -14.65 6.64 21.81
CA ARG A 178 -15.93 5.94 21.71
C ARG A 178 -15.80 4.41 21.85
N GLY A 179 -14.62 3.93 22.25
CA GLY A 179 -14.35 2.50 22.51
C GLY A 179 -14.23 1.63 21.24
N GLY A 180 -14.00 2.24 20.09
CA GLY A 180 -13.72 1.55 18.83
C GLY A 180 -12.24 1.46 18.51
N LEU A 181 -11.94 0.96 17.28
CA LEU A 181 -10.58 0.73 16.77
C LEU A 181 -10.38 1.45 15.43
N LEU A 182 -9.11 1.81 15.14
CA LEU A 182 -8.68 2.26 13.81
C LEU A 182 -7.85 1.19 13.13
N LEU A 183 -8.34 0.67 11.99
CA LEU A 183 -7.56 -0.11 11.01
C LEU A 183 -7.05 0.84 9.92
N LEU A 184 -5.73 0.94 9.80
CA LEU A 184 -5.08 1.79 8.82
C LEU A 184 -4.50 0.98 7.66
N ASP A 185 -5.01 1.20 6.44
CA ASP A 185 -4.37 0.71 5.22
C ASP A 185 -3.18 1.63 4.88
N ALA A 186 -1.99 1.18 5.24
CA ALA A 186 -0.73 1.89 5.00
C ALA A 186 -0.07 1.51 3.67
N SER A 187 -0.83 0.97 2.71
CA SER A 187 -0.30 0.49 1.42
C SER A 187 0.40 1.57 0.60
N GLN A 188 0.08 2.84 0.82
CA GLN A 188 0.70 3.96 0.13
C GLN A 188 1.54 4.85 1.07
N SER A 189 1.66 4.51 2.34
CA SER A 189 2.39 5.32 3.32
C SER A 189 3.57 4.59 3.96
N LEU A 190 3.49 3.28 4.18
CA LEU A 190 4.58 2.53 4.82
C LEU A 190 5.81 2.50 3.89
N GLY A 191 6.91 3.08 4.34
CA GLY A 191 8.13 3.34 3.57
C GLY A 191 8.26 4.80 3.09
N LEU A 192 7.16 5.59 3.13
CA LEU A 192 7.18 7.03 2.82
C LEU A 192 6.95 7.91 4.06
N VAL A 193 6.16 7.44 5.00
CA VAL A 193 5.83 8.12 6.26
C VAL A 193 6.51 7.35 7.39
N PRO A 194 7.32 8.00 8.22
CA PRO A 194 7.97 7.33 9.35
C PRO A 194 6.97 6.98 10.44
N ASP A 195 7.30 5.95 11.22
CA ASP A 195 6.64 5.60 12.48
C ASP A 195 5.10 5.50 12.38
N VAL A 196 4.59 4.93 11.28
CA VAL A 196 3.16 4.98 10.92
C VAL A 196 2.25 4.56 12.07
N ALA A 197 2.55 3.49 12.79
CA ALA A 197 1.70 3.04 13.89
C ALA A 197 1.77 4.01 15.09
N ALA A 198 2.96 4.46 15.45
CA ALA A 198 3.17 5.35 16.58
C ALA A 198 2.64 6.77 16.30
N SER A 199 2.91 7.32 15.10
CA SER A 199 2.50 8.69 14.74
C SER A 199 1.00 8.86 14.54
N THR A 200 0.29 7.79 14.17
CA THR A 200 -1.16 7.82 13.91
C THR A 200 -2.00 7.27 15.05
N SER A 201 -1.38 6.64 16.04
CA SER A 201 -2.08 5.88 17.09
C SER A 201 -3.06 4.82 16.56
N ALA A 202 -2.80 4.29 15.36
CA ALA A 202 -3.61 3.22 14.79
C ALA A 202 -3.54 1.97 15.67
N ASP A 203 -4.64 1.21 15.72
CA ASP A 203 -4.71 -0.05 16.46
C ASP A 203 -4.22 -1.22 15.61
N ILE A 204 -4.45 -1.13 14.30
CA ILE A 204 -4.04 -2.13 13.32
C ILE A 204 -3.46 -1.40 12.10
N VAL A 205 -2.35 -1.90 11.58
CA VAL A 205 -1.73 -1.42 10.32
C VAL A 205 -1.57 -2.57 9.36
N ALA A 206 -2.04 -2.39 8.13
CA ALA A 206 -1.87 -3.33 7.03
C ALA A 206 -1.12 -2.67 5.87
N ALA A 207 -0.13 -3.36 5.27
CA ALA A 207 0.64 -2.85 4.14
C ALA A 207 1.23 -3.98 3.28
N PRO A 208 1.57 -3.75 1.99
CA PRO A 208 2.33 -4.68 1.16
C PRO A 208 3.82 -4.38 1.22
N ALA A 209 4.65 -5.40 1.06
CA ALA A 209 6.10 -5.24 0.96
C ALA A 209 6.56 -4.64 -0.39
N HIS A 210 5.81 -4.88 -1.48
CA HIS A 210 6.26 -4.66 -2.86
C HIS A 210 6.11 -3.25 -3.41
N LYS A 211 5.47 -2.33 -2.66
CA LYS A 211 5.31 -0.93 -3.06
C LYS A 211 6.46 -0.09 -2.50
N TRP A 212 6.17 0.85 -1.63
CA TRP A 212 7.14 1.81 -1.11
C TRP A 212 8.23 1.21 -0.21
N LEU A 213 8.04 -0.03 0.26
CA LEU A 213 9.09 -0.79 0.96
C LEU A 213 10.09 -1.46 0.01
N MET A 214 9.91 -1.40 -1.31
CA MET A 214 10.82 -1.94 -2.33
C MET A 214 11.03 -3.47 -2.29
N GLY A 215 10.31 -4.19 -1.44
CA GLY A 215 10.36 -5.65 -1.34
C GLY A 215 9.70 -6.37 -2.53
N THR A 216 9.67 -7.70 -2.49
CA THR A 216 9.03 -8.54 -3.50
C THR A 216 7.51 -8.61 -3.34
N SER A 217 6.80 -8.99 -4.40
CA SER A 217 5.36 -9.27 -4.34
C SER A 217 5.07 -10.52 -3.51
N GLY A 218 3.83 -10.68 -3.04
CA GLY A 218 3.40 -11.87 -2.29
C GLY A 218 3.56 -11.77 -0.77
N THR A 219 4.23 -10.73 -0.26
CA THR A 219 4.36 -10.50 1.19
C THR A 219 3.57 -9.26 1.62
N GLY A 220 2.76 -9.42 2.65
CA GLY A 220 2.08 -8.35 3.38
C GLY A 220 2.64 -8.19 4.78
N ILE A 221 2.21 -7.13 5.42
CA ILE A 221 2.48 -6.79 6.81
C ILE A 221 1.12 -6.58 7.47
N LEU A 222 0.92 -7.21 8.62
CA LEU A 222 -0.19 -6.96 9.52
C LEU A 222 0.38 -6.77 10.92
N TRP A 223 0.22 -5.60 11.47
CA TRP A 223 0.49 -5.32 12.87
C TRP A 223 -0.81 -4.98 13.60
N ALA A 224 -0.94 -5.46 14.83
CA ALA A 224 -2.01 -5.03 15.72
C ALA A 224 -1.45 -4.77 17.12
N ARG A 225 -1.89 -3.69 17.78
CA ARG A 225 -1.46 -3.37 19.13
C ARG A 225 -1.87 -4.46 20.12
N ALA A 226 -1.20 -4.51 21.26
CA ALA A 226 -1.54 -5.44 22.35
C ALA A 226 -3.02 -5.29 22.77
N GLY A 227 -3.69 -6.41 22.96
CA GLY A 227 -5.13 -6.46 23.28
C GLY A 227 -6.06 -6.38 22.06
N VAL A 228 -5.56 -6.16 20.85
CA VAL A 228 -6.33 -6.29 19.61
C VAL A 228 -6.02 -7.65 18.99
N GLU A 229 -7.00 -8.56 19.01
CA GLU A 229 -6.84 -9.97 18.67
C GLU A 229 -7.77 -10.37 17.51
N PRO A 230 -7.34 -10.17 16.24
CA PRO A 230 -8.11 -10.68 15.12
C PRO A 230 -8.20 -12.20 15.15
N GLU A 231 -9.39 -12.73 14.92
CA GLU A 231 -9.57 -14.17 14.72
C GLU A 231 -8.92 -14.60 13.39
N PRO A 232 -8.33 -15.79 13.31
CA PRO A 232 -7.75 -16.30 12.08
C PRO A 232 -8.86 -16.61 11.07
N ILE A 233 -8.74 -16.11 9.86
CA ILE A 233 -9.65 -16.45 8.74
C ILE A 233 -9.15 -17.64 7.93
N ILE A 234 -7.91 -18.06 8.15
CA ILE A 234 -7.29 -19.24 7.57
C ILE A 234 -6.81 -20.11 8.71
N GLN A 235 -7.28 -21.37 8.75
CA GLN A 235 -6.86 -22.37 9.71
C GLN A 235 -5.92 -23.35 9.01
N GLY A 236 -4.81 -23.73 9.67
CA GLY A 236 -3.84 -24.67 9.09
C GLY A 236 -2.62 -24.88 9.96
N GLY A 237 -1.67 -25.64 9.43
CA GLY A 237 -0.43 -25.94 10.16
C GLY A 237 0.45 -24.70 10.35
N THR A 238 0.89 -24.48 11.58
CA THR A 238 1.71 -23.33 11.98
C THR A 238 3.14 -23.73 12.34
N GLY A 239 3.40 -25.06 12.50
CA GLY A 239 4.67 -25.61 12.99
C GLY A 239 4.77 -25.65 14.52
N THR A 240 3.77 -25.12 15.23
CA THR A 240 3.63 -25.13 16.69
C THR A 240 2.31 -25.80 17.08
N ALA A 241 2.17 -26.27 18.32
CA ALA A 241 0.94 -26.89 18.87
C ALA A 241 0.33 -27.98 17.94
N SER A 242 1.18 -28.84 17.37
CA SER A 242 0.76 -29.84 16.39
C SER A 242 -0.03 -31.03 17.01
N ASP A 243 -0.17 -31.05 18.32
CA ASP A 243 -0.89 -32.04 19.12
C ASP A 243 -2.36 -31.64 19.37
N THR A 244 -2.79 -30.46 18.94
CA THR A 244 -4.16 -29.98 19.04
C THR A 244 -4.74 -29.60 17.67
N LEU A 245 -6.08 -29.60 17.55
CA LEU A 245 -6.80 -29.13 16.38
C LEU A 245 -7.11 -27.64 16.44
N ASP A 246 -6.98 -27.02 17.61
CA ASP A 246 -7.18 -25.58 17.76
C ASP A 246 -6.00 -24.78 17.21
N MET A 247 -6.28 -23.61 16.65
CA MET A 247 -5.21 -22.70 16.26
C MET A 247 -4.45 -22.19 17.48
N PRO A 248 -3.11 -22.04 17.41
CA PRO A 248 -2.34 -21.51 18.53
C PRO A 248 -2.82 -20.13 18.99
N ALA A 249 -2.72 -19.87 20.30
CA ALA A 249 -3.12 -18.60 20.89
C ALA A 249 -2.16 -17.44 20.54
N ALA A 250 -0.87 -17.73 20.28
CA ALA A 250 0.12 -16.72 19.95
C ALA A 250 -0.25 -16.00 18.66
N PHE A 251 -0.16 -14.66 18.67
CA PHE A 251 -0.59 -13.79 17.56
C PHE A 251 0.00 -14.19 16.21
N ILE A 252 1.31 -14.40 16.17
CA ILE A 252 2.02 -14.76 14.94
C ILE A 252 1.56 -16.12 14.43
N ASP A 253 1.59 -17.13 15.28
CA ASP A 253 1.29 -18.51 14.89
C ASP A 253 -0.17 -18.63 14.42
N ARG A 254 -1.06 -17.88 15.05
CA ARG A 254 -2.48 -17.84 14.70
C ARG A 254 -2.73 -17.19 13.32
N LEU A 255 -1.95 -16.20 12.93
CA LEU A 255 -2.17 -15.41 11.71
C LEU A 255 -1.25 -15.79 10.55
N GLU A 256 -0.22 -16.60 10.78
CA GLU A 256 0.75 -17.07 9.76
C GLU A 256 0.62 -18.58 9.49
N ALA A 257 -0.62 -19.07 9.28
CA ALA A 257 -0.79 -20.46 8.90
C ALA A 257 -0.14 -20.75 7.54
N GLY A 258 0.57 -21.89 7.45
CA GLY A 258 1.31 -22.29 6.26
C GLY A 258 2.83 -22.20 6.41
N THR A 259 3.55 -22.38 5.32
CA THR A 259 5.01 -22.23 5.28
C THR A 259 5.35 -20.80 4.85
N PRO A 260 6.12 -20.03 5.64
CA PRO A 260 6.48 -18.66 5.27
C PRO A 260 7.42 -18.64 4.06
N ASP A 261 7.28 -17.61 3.23
CA ASP A 261 8.18 -17.33 2.09
C ASP A 261 9.47 -16.67 2.61
N VAL A 262 10.42 -17.49 3.06
CA VAL A 262 11.70 -17.04 3.62
C VAL A 262 12.49 -16.17 2.64
N PRO A 263 12.59 -16.49 1.33
CA PRO A 263 13.21 -15.61 0.34
C PRO A 263 12.59 -14.21 0.29
N ALA A 264 11.27 -14.10 0.29
CA ALA A 264 10.60 -12.81 0.29
C ALA A 264 10.82 -12.01 1.59
N LEU A 265 10.93 -12.69 2.73
CA LEU A 265 11.27 -12.05 4.01
C LEU A 265 12.73 -11.58 4.06
N ALA A 266 13.66 -12.31 3.46
CA ALA A 266 15.04 -11.87 3.28
C ALA A 266 15.10 -10.60 2.40
N ALA A 267 14.37 -10.60 1.29
CA ALA A 267 14.22 -9.43 0.43
C ALA A 267 13.62 -8.22 1.16
N LEU A 268 12.58 -8.43 1.97
CA LEU A 268 11.95 -7.37 2.76
C LEU A 268 12.93 -6.75 3.77
N ALA A 269 13.70 -7.59 4.48
CA ALA A 269 14.71 -7.12 5.42
C ALA A 269 15.77 -6.26 4.71
N ALA A 270 16.31 -6.75 3.59
CA ALA A 270 17.29 -6.02 2.78
C ALA A 270 16.70 -4.71 2.20
N ALA A 271 15.44 -4.72 1.83
CA ALA A 271 14.75 -3.54 1.30
C ALA A 271 14.60 -2.44 2.36
N ILE A 272 14.24 -2.79 3.59
CA ILE A 272 14.14 -1.83 4.70
C ILE A 272 15.52 -1.27 5.04
N ASP A 273 16.57 -2.09 5.07
CA ASP A 273 17.94 -1.64 5.30
C ASP A 273 18.43 -0.71 4.17
N TRP A 274 18.10 -1.04 2.92
CA TRP A 274 18.41 -0.20 1.76
C TRP A 274 17.70 1.16 1.84
N LEU A 275 16.40 1.18 2.18
CA LEU A 275 15.64 2.43 2.36
C LEU A 275 16.22 3.31 3.48
N ALA A 276 16.65 2.71 4.58
CA ALA A 276 17.28 3.42 5.69
C ALA A 276 18.65 4.03 5.32
N GLY A 277 19.33 3.45 4.32
CA GLY A 277 20.61 3.92 3.79
C GLY A 277 20.48 4.89 2.62
N LEU A 278 19.26 5.23 2.17
CA LEU A 278 19.07 6.16 1.06
C LEU A 278 19.58 7.56 1.41
N PRO A 279 20.32 8.21 0.50
CA PRO A 279 20.65 9.62 0.66
C PRO A 279 19.37 10.48 0.61
N ALA A 280 19.41 11.64 1.26
CA ALA A 280 18.23 12.52 1.41
C ALA A 280 17.63 12.96 0.06
N ASP A 281 18.45 13.09 -0.97
CA ASP A 281 18.08 13.42 -2.34
C ASP A 281 17.51 12.24 -3.14
N ARG A 282 17.21 11.11 -2.51
CA ARG A 282 16.54 9.93 -3.08
C ARG A 282 15.42 9.39 -2.19
N GLY A 283 15.24 9.98 -1.02
CA GLY A 283 14.24 9.58 -0.04
C GLY A 283 12.82 10.06 -0.36
N PRO A 284 11.88 9.89 0.60
CA PRO A 284 10.46 10.23 0.41
C PRO A 284 10.22 11.71 0.02
N ALA A 285 11.00 12.64 0.56
CA ALA A 285 10.90 14.06 0.22
C ALA A 285 11.26 14.34 -1.24
N PHE A 286 12.25 13.65 -1.77
CA PHE A 286 12.63 13.72 -3.18
C PHE A 286 11.50 13.21 -4.08
N CYS A 287 10.92 12.05 -3.76
CA CYS A 287 9.80 11.49 -4.53
C CYS A 287 8.58 12.44 -4.54
N ARG A 288 8.28 13.08 -3.40
CA ARG A 288 7.25 14.14 -3.33
C ARG A 288 7.62 15.35 -4.17
N GLY A 289 8.87 15.77 -4.16
CA GLY A 289 9.37 16.88 -4.98
C GLY A 289 9.15 16.67 -6.46
N LEU A 290 9.46 15.47 -6.99
CA LEU A 290 9.19 15.11 -8.38
C LEU A 290 7.69 15.15 -8.72
N ALA A 291 6.85 14.62 -7.83
CA ALA A 291 5.40 14.66 -8.01
C ALA A 291 4.86 16.09 -8.00
N THR A 292 5.36 16.94 -7.10
CA THR A 292 4.97 18.34 -6.98
C THR A 292 5.37 19.14 -8.23
N ASP A 293 6.61 18.97 -8.72
CA ASP A 293 7.09 19.61 -9.95
C ASP A 293 6.26 19.15 -11.16
N CYS A 294 6.04 17.84 -11.29
CA CYS A 294 5.20 17.29 -12.36
C CYS A 294 3.78 17.89 -12.31
N ALA A 295 3.16 17.90 -11.15
CA ALA A 295 1.81 18.45 -10.96
C ALA A 295 1.73 19.93 -11.30
N ALA A 296 2.73 20.73 -10.91
CA ALA A 296 2.80 22.15 -11.21
C ALA A 296 2.88 22.37 -12.73
N ARG A 297 3.82 21.71 -13.40
CA ARG A 297 4.03 21.86 -14.85
C ARG A 297 2.86 21.32 -15.69
N LEU A 298 2.15 20.28 -15.23
CA LEU A 298 0.94 19.79 -15.89
C LEU A 298 -0.23 20.76 -15.74
N ARG A 299 -0.34 21.51 -14.62
CA ARG A 299 -1.39 22.54 -14.43
C ARG A 299 -1.27 23.72 -15.40
N ASP A 300 -0.07 24.01 -15.89
CA ASP A 300 0.17 25.07 -16.87
C ASP A 300 -0.29 24.69 -18.28
N LEU A 301 -0.58 23.41 -18.52
CA LEU A 301 -1.04 22.92 -19.81
C LEU A 301 -2.56 23.09 -19.95
N ARG A 302 -2.99 23.67 -21.09
CA ARG A 302 -4.41 23.75 -21.44
C ARG A 302 -5.00 22.32 -21.54
N ARG A 303 -6.29 22.18 -21.21
CA ARG A 303 -7.02 20.91 -21.29
C ARG A 303 -6.57 19.84 -20.31
N VAL A 304 -5.59 20.12 -19.43
CA VAL A 304 -5.12 19.20 -18.41
C VAL A 304 -5.70 19.61 -17.06
N ARG A 305 -6.41 18.68 -16.41
CA ARG A 305 -6.89 18.84 -15.05
C ARG A 305 -6.10 17.94 -14.11
N VAL A 306 -5.27 18.53 -13.27
CA VAL A 306 -4.48 17.81 -12.26
C VAL A 306 -5.28 17.58 -10.99
N ILE A 307 -5.24 16.36 -10.49
CA ILE A 307 -5.91 15.88 -9.28
C ILE A 307 -4.83 15.31 -8.37
N ALA A 308 -4.21 16.18 -7.59
CA ALA A 308 -3.16 15.81 -6.64
C ALA A 308 -3.29 16.67 -5.39
N ALA A 309 -3.11 16.05 -4.23
CA ALA A 309 -3.04 16.78 -2.96
C ALA A 309 -1.72 17.56 -2.87
N PRO A 310 -1.69 18.71 -2.17
CA PRO A 310 -0.46 19.48 -1.99
C PRO A 310 0.66 18.72 -1.28
N ASP A 311 0.31 17.76 -0.45
CA ASP A 311 1.17 16.88 0.35
C ASP A 311 1.29 15.46 -0.23
N ALA A 312 0.98 15.32 -1.51
CA ALA A 312 0.95 14.03 -2.19
C ALA A 312 2.22 13.20 -1.96
N ALA A 313 2.04 11.95 -1.62
CA ALA A 313 3.11 11.00 -1.35
C ALA A 313 3.69 10.45 -2.66
N GLY A 314 4.35 11.31 -3.46
CA GLY A 314 4.95 10.89 -4.73
C GLY A 314 3.93 10.49 -5.82
N ILE A 315 2.65 10.86 -5.70
CA ILE A 315 1.56 10.46 -6.59
C ILE A 315 0.93 11.70 -7.25
N VAL A 316 0.71 11.64 -8.56
CA VAL A 316 -0.02 12.65 -9.34
C VAL A 316 -1.03 11.95 -10.23
N SER A 317 -2.31 12.34 -10.11
CA SER A 317 -3.34 11.94 -11.07
C SER A 317 -3.80 13.12 -11.90
N PHE A 318 -4.19 12.88 -13.13
CA PHE A 318 -4.70 13.91 -14.02
C PHE A 318 -5.64 13.33 -15.08
N THR A 319 -6.41 14.21 -15.71
CA THR A 319 -7.19 13.92 -16.90
C THR A 319 -6.81 14.92 -18.00
N VAL A 320 -7.02 14.53 -19.25
CA VAL A 320 -6.84 15.41 -20.43
C VAL A 320 -8.18 15.48 -21.16
N GLU A 321 -8.69 16.69 -21.34
CA GLU A 321 -9.98 16.91 -22.01
C GLU A 321 -9.95 16.37 -23.44
N GLY A 322 -10.97 15.55 -23.77
CA GLY A 322 -11.12 14.94 -25.10
C GLY A 322 -10.37 13.60 -25.26
N TYR A 323 -9.71 13.09 -24.22
CA TYR A 323 -9.00 11.80 -24.26
C TYR A 323 -9.47 10.87 -23.13
N ASP A 324 -9.52 9.58 -23.44
CA ASP A 324 -9.67 8.54 -22.40
C ASP A 324 -8.33 8.36 -21.63
N PRO A 325 -8.36 8.15 -20.32
CA PRO A 325 -7.16 7.92 -19.53
C PRO A 325 -6.28 6.76 -20.02
N ALA A 326 -6.87 5.70 -20.56
CA ALA A 326 -6.11 4.56 -21.10
C ALA A 326 -5.38 4.94 -22.42
N GLU A 327 -6.01 5.76 -23.25
CA GLU A 327 -5.40 6.31 -24.46
C GLU A 327 -4.18 7.17 -24.12
N ILE A 328 -4.32 8.08 -23.12
CA ILE A 328 -3.18 8.90 -22.67
C ILE A 328 -2.04 8.04 -22.13
N ALA A 329 -2.31 7.01 -21.34
CA ALA A 329 -1.27 6.13 -20.82
C ALA A 329 -0.52 5.40 -21.94
N MET A 330 -1.24 4.94 -22.97
CA MET A 330 -0.65 4.30 -24.15
C MET A 330 0.22 5.30 -24.95
N LEU A 331 -0.28 6.51 -25.19
CA LEU A 331 0.45 7.55 -25.91
C LEU A 331 1.71 8.00 -25.17
N LEU A 332 1.67 8.11 -23.84
CA LEU A 332 2.83 8.42 -23.00
C LEU A 332 3.93 7.36 -23.16
N GLU A 333 3.57 6.07 -23.20
CA GLU A 333 4.55 5.01 -23.43
C GLU A 333 5.12 5.06 -24.83
N GLN A 334 4.28 5.24 -25.86
CA GLN A 334 4.71 5.31 -27.26
C GLN A 334 5.59 6.53 -27.57
N MET A 335 5.28 7.70 -26.99
CA MET A 335 5.98 8.95 -27.30
C MET A 335 7.23 9.18 -26.45
N ALA A 336 7.22 8.73 -25.20
CA ALA A 336 8.26 9.07 -24.23
C ALA A 336 8.76 7.88 -23.38
N GLY A 337 8.29 6.66 -23.64
CA GLY A 337 8.63 5.49 -22.83
C GLY A 337 8.08 5.54 -21.40
N VAL A 338 7.11 6.42 -21.13
CA VAL A 338 6.54 6.63 -19.78
C VAL A 338 5.47 5.60 -19.49
N GLN A 339 5.73 4.73 -18.51
CA GLN A 339 4.81 3.71 -18.03
C GLN A 339 3.98 4.26 -16.88
N ALA A 340 2.74 4.62 -17.15
CA ALA A 340 1.76 5.16 -16.23
C ALA A 340 0.57 4.21 -16.09
N ARG A 341 -0.18 4.34 -15.00
CA ARG A 341 -1.42 3.59 -14.80
C ARG A 341 -2.64 4.46 -15.13
N SER A 342 -3.67 3.86 -15.75
CA SER A 342 -4.94 4.52 -16.06
C SER A 342 -6.14 3.84 -15.39
N GLY A 343 -7.27 4.54 -15.33
CA GLY A 343 -8.56 4.05 -14.84
C GLY A 343 -8.83 4.38 -13.38
N PHE A 344 -9.59 3.51 -12.70
CA PHE A 344 -10.08 3.74 -11.33
C PHE A 344 -9.08 3.37 -10.22
N HIS A 345 -7.92 2.86 -10.54
CA HIS A 345 -6.85 2.50 -9.58
C HIS A 345 -7.31 1.61 -8.43
N CYS A 346 -8.37 0.79 -8.63
CA CYS A 346 -9.03 -0.02 -7.60
C CYS A 346 -9.60 0.78 -6.43
N ALA A 347 -10.01 2.03 -6.65
CA ALA A 347 -10.63 2.92 -5.66
C ALA A 347 -11.80 3.69 -6.30
N ALA A 348 -12.82 2.96 -6.81
CA ALA A 348 -13.88 3.53 -7.63
C ALA A 348 -14.67 4.65 -6.94
N ARG A 349 -14.88 4.55 -5.63
CA ARG A 349 -15.70 5.50 -4.87
C ARG A 349 -15.11 6.91 -4.81
N VAL A 350 -13.78 7.03 -4.73
CA VAL A 350 -13.15 8.37 -4.70
C VAL A 350 -13.41 9.14 -5.98
N HIS A 351 -13.52 8.46 -7.13
CA HIS A 351 -13.75 9.11 -8.43
C HIS A 351 -15.12 9.80 -8.54
N GLU A 352 -16.12 9.38 -7.75
CA GLU A 352 -17.42 10.04 -7.62
C GLU A 352 -17.24 11.47 -7.06
N HIS A 353 -16.32 11.65 -6.10
CA HIS A 353 -16.02 12.93 -5.46
C HIS A 353 -14.99 13.76 -6.24
N LEU A 354 -14.09 13.11 -6.96
CA LEU A 354 -13.10 13.78 -7.81
C LEU A 354 -13.69 14.29 -9.15
N GLY A 355 -14.94 13.93 -9.49
CA GLY A 355 -15.55 14.24 -10.78
C GLY A 355 -14.87 13.53 -11.96
N THR A 356 -14.44 12.29 -11.73
CA THR A 356 -13.75 11.43 -12.71
C THR A 356 -14.39 10.05 -12.82
N ALA A 357 -15.67 9.93 -12.45
CA ALA A 357 -16.39 8.67 -12.45
C ALA A 357 -16.61 8.08 -13.86
N SER A 358 -16.48 8.88 -14.91
CA SER A 358 -16.69 8.43 -16.30
C SER A 358 -15.54 7.63 -16.90
N GLY A 359 -14.34 7.58 -16.28
CA GLY A 359 -13.19 6.85 -16.86
C GLY A 359 -11.99 6.76 -15.91
N GLY A 360 -12.06 7.41 -14.75
CA GLY A 360 -10.93 7.47 -13.83
C GLY A 360 -9.91 8.54 -14.22
N THR A 361 -8.63 8.25 -14.01
CA THR A 361 -7.51 9.18 -14.25
C THR A 361 -6.30 8.45 -14.84
N VAL A 362 -5.36 9.20 -15.39
CA VAL A 362 -3.96 8.76 -15.52
C VAL A 362 -3.28 9.05 -14.18
N ARG A 363 -2.51 8.09 -13.68
CA ARG A 363 -1.74 8.24 -12.44
C ARG A 363 -0.26 8.01 -12.69
N LEU A 364 0.54 8.96 -12.25
CA LEU A 364 1.99 8.87 -12.16
C LEU A 364 2.38 8.66 -10.70
N SER A 365 3.41 7.87 -10.44
CA SER A 365 3.94 7.70 -9.10
C SER A 365 5.46 7.54 -9.14
N PHE A 366 6.15 8.42 -8.42
CA PHE A 366 7.58 8.61 -8.46
C PHE A 366 8.25 7.89 -7.30
N GLY A 367 9.21 7.03 -7.62
CA GLY A 367 10.04 6.30 -6.66
C GLY A 367 11.49 6.80 -6.62
N PRO A 368 12.36 6.19 -5.79
CA PRO A 368 13.76 6.62 -5.59
C PRO A 368 14.63 6.62 -6.85
N PHE A 369 14.25 5.86 -7.87
CA PHE A 369 15.01 5.74 -9.13
C PHE A 369 14.56 6.71 -10.22
N ASN A 370 13.47 7.45 -10.00
CA ASN A 370 13.01 8.46 -10.94
C ASN A 370 13.85 9.74 -10.86
N THR A 371 13.74 10.57 -11.91
CA THR A 371 14.53 11.80 -12.06
C THR A 371 13.68 12.95 -12.59
N GLY A 372 14.24 14.16 -12.60
CA GLY A 372 13.63 15.33 -13.25
C GLY A 372 13.44 15.14 -14.75
N ASP A 373 14.27 14.32 -15.40
CA ASP A 373 14.12 14.00 -16.83
C ASP A 373 12.86 13.17 -17.12
N ASP A 374 12.43 12.32 -16.18
CA ASP A 374 11.17 11.59 -16.30
C ASP A 374 9.98 12.55 -16.24
N VAL A 375 10.05 13.56 -15.36
CA VAL A 375 9.05 14.63 -15.29
C VAL A 375 9.04 15.44 -16.59
N ALA A 376 10.21 15.87 -17.07
CA ALA A 376 10.34 16.67 -18.29
C ALA A 376 9.78 15.94 -19.51
N ALA A 377 10.13 14.65 -19.68
CA ALA A 377 9.64 13.82 -20.78
C ALA A 377 8.12 13.63 -20.74
N THR A 378 7.57 13.40 -19.53
CA THR A 378 6.12 13.26 -19.33
C THR A 378 5.38 14.54 -19.72
N VAL A 379 5.81 15.68 -19.21
CA VAL A 379 5.18 16.99 -19.48
C VAL A 379 5.28 17.34 -20.95
N ALA A 380 6.44 17.11 -21.60
CA ALA A 380 6.62 17.37 -23.02
C ALA A 380 5.69 16.52 -23.89
N ALA A 381 5.53 15.24 -23.57
CA ALA A 381 4.62 14.36 -24.29
C ALA A 381 3.15 14.84 -24.19
N ILE A 382 2.70 15.19 -22.97
CA ILE A 382 1.33 15.73 -22.77
C ILE A 382 1.18 17.08 -23.49
N ALA A 383 2.16 17.98 -23.43
CA ALA A 383 2.11 19.26 -24.13
C ALA A 383 1.92 19.09 -25.65
N MET A 384 2.60 18.13 -26.26
CA MET A 384 2.43 17.79 -27.68
C MET A 384 1.01 17.30 -28.00
N LEU A 385 0.39 16.53 -27.11
CA LEU A 385 -0.98 16.02 -27.30
C LEU A 385 -2.02 17.12 -27.22
N VAL A 386 -1.85 18.09 -26.32
CA VAL A 386 -2.83 19.16 -26.10
C VAL A 386 -2.61 20.40 -26.97
N SER A 387 -1.51 20.46 -27.71
CA SER A 387 -1.22 21.54 -28.68
C SER A 387 -1.97 21.39 -29.99
N LYS A 388 -2.54 20.22 -30.25
CA LYS A 388 -3.38 19.91 -31.40
C LYS A 388 -4.85 20.22 -31.07
#